data_33fe2e7de5697292eb0e1f0201197460
#
_entry.id   33fe2e7de5697292eb0e1f0201197460
#
_cell.length_a   1.000
_cell.length_b   1.000
_cell.length_c   1.000
_cell.angle_alpha   90.00
_cell.angle_beta   90.00
_cell.angle_gamma   90.00
#
_symmetry.space_group_name_H-M   'P 1'
#
loop_
_entity.id
_entity.type
_entity.pdbx_description
1 polymer ?
#
loop_
_entity_poly.entity_id
_entity_poly.type
_entity_poly.pdbx_seq_one_letter_code
_entity_poly.pdbx_strand_id
1 'polypeptide(L)'
;MIYLKDYSKLEECISEEINKESSLLQSIYKETGDSEERVDRFAKLIDGVSQSDILVLGENDCAAREPFKIVTQGNKGEYWTQQYIGLLQITSDGTKEEVFIRSRFDNESCEFSKYILNKALGLKANILQNVEPSVGRGEILDLILAIIFTMQIARAYRKGIYRRYRTYENNDSKLKGRIDVARHIRLNPIFNGNIAYSSREYTADNDMNRMILTAYTSLQKRQPGRMRELEKKYAPVKDFISQLKNIMQPASRQEARKLVQKERKKITHAVYSDWESVRKTAILILKYMGIAPEDDGTNVNGILINMNYIWERYLVQIVKEKIENKYQIEGKKSFGIFFPNDQSNESPRELKLQPGELKLQPDLVISDKDEPLLIIDAKYKNEWENVASDKLGKPDREDCFQIMSYMYRAKCKFGGI
;
A
#
# COMPACT_ATOMS: atom_id res chain seq x y z
N MET A 1 9.92 -19.78 7.90
CA MET A 1 8.77 -18.86 7.75
C MET A 1 7.97 -18.84 9.02
N ILE A 2 7.66 -17.69 9.54
CA ILE A 2 6.94 -17.45 10.79
C ILE A 2 5.52 -17.00 10.48
N TYR A 3 4.52 -17.52 11.19
CA TYR A 3 3.12 -17.15 11.04
C TYR A 3 2.64 -16.36 12.24
N LEU A 4 2.13 -15.17 11.98
CA LEU A 4 1.46 -14.33 12.96
C LEU A 4 0.00 -14.14 12.59
N LYS A 5 -0.83 -13.72 13.55
CA LYS A 5 -2.20 -13.27 13.32
C LYS A 5 -2.30 -11.80 13.68
N ASP A 6 -3.19 -11.05 13.02
CA ASP A 6 -3.47 -9.67 13.38
C ASP A 6 -4.22 -9.60 14.73
N TYR A 7 -4.05 -8.51 15.45
CA TYR A 7 -4.65 -8.28 16.77
C TYR A 7 -4.50 -9.46 17.78
N SER A 8 -3.37 -10.15 17.72
CA SER A 8 -3.09 -11.33 18.57
C SER A 8 -1.87 -11.10 19.43
N LYS A 9 -1.78 -11.81 20.55
CA LYS A 9 -0.57 -11.78 21.40
C LYS A 9 0.59 -12.40 20.65
N LEU A 10 1.70 -11.67 20.61
CA LEU A 10 2.89 -12.10 19.88
C LEU A 10 3.49 -13.38 20.48
N GLU A 11 3.44 -13.52 21.80
CA GLU A 11 3.93 -14.69 22.54
C GLU A 11 3.19 -15.97 22.12
N GLU A 12 1.86 -15.92 21.98
CA GLU A 12 1.04 -17.05 21.56
C GLU A 12 1.38 -17.47 20.12
N CYS A 13 1.53 -16.50 19.23
CA CYS A 13 1.90 -16.76 17.83
C CYS A 13 3.30 -17.37 17.71
N ILE A 14 4.28 -16.85 18.46
CA ILE A 14 5.66 -17.34 18.42
C ILE A 14 5.73 -18.75 19.03
N SER A 15 5.04 -19.03 20.12
CA SER A 15 5.05 -20.35 20.76
C SER A 15 4.47 -21.44 19.86
N GLU A 16 3.48 -21.16 19.03
CA GLU A 16 2.95 -22.06 18.00
C GLU A 16 4.00 -22.36 16.90
N GLU A 17 4.90 -21.41 16.61
CA GLU A 17 5.87 -21.50 15.52
C GLU A 17 7.26 -22.04 15.94
N ILE A 18 7.57 -22.08 17.22
CA ILE A 18 8.85 -22.58 17.76
C ILE A 18 9.14 -24.02 17.31
N ASN A 19 8.12 -24.84 17.20
CA ASN A 19 8.23 -26.25 16.78
C ASN A 19 8.49 -26.40 15.26
N LYS A 20 8.47 -25.30 14.51
CA LYS A 20 8.68 -25.30 13.07
C LYS A 20 10.03 -24.62 12.80
N GLU A 21 11.03 -25.37 12.45
CA GLU A 21 12.43 -25.02 12.09
C GLU A 21 12.68 -23.59 11.50
N SER A 22 12.35 -22.52 12.24
CA SER A 22 12.69 -21.14 11.84
C SER A 22 14.12 -20.82 12.29
N SER A 23 14.98 -20.52 11.33
CA SER A 23 16.39 -20.20 11.60
C SER A 23 16.56 -18.90 12.40
N LEU A 24 15.70 -17.90 12.15
CA LEU A 24 15.71 -16.62 12.87
C LEU A 24 15.26 -16.79 14.32
N LEU A 25 14.16 -17.50 14.58
CA LEU A 25 13.70 -17.79 15.94
C LEU A 25 14.75 -18.61 16.68
N GLN A 26 15.38 -19.60 16.04
CA GLN A 26 16.44 -20.38 16.66
C GLN A 26 17.68 -19.55 17.01
N SER A 27 18.05 -18.55 16.18
CA SER A 27 19.16 -17.65 16.53
C SER A 27 18.82 -16.79 17.73
N ILE A 28 17.62 -16.21 17.77
CA ILE A 28 17.11 -15.46 18.93
C ILE A 28 17.07 -16.34 20.18
N TYR A 29 16.64 -17.61 20.05
CA TYR A 29 16.60 -18.58 21.13
C TYR A 29 17.97 -18.93 21.72
N LYS A 30 19.00 -19.00 20.88
CA LYS A 30 20.37 -19.31 21.36
C LYS A 30 20.99 -18.16 22.15
N GLU A 31 20.59 -16.94 21.87
CA GLU A 31 21.17 -15.73 22.45
C GLU A 31 20.41 -15.18 23.66
N THR A 32 19.18 -15.66 23.90
CA THR A 32 18.29 -15.16 24.96
C THR A 32 17.92 -16.28 25.95
N GLY A 33 17.91 -15.95 27.24
CA GLY A 33 17.64 -16.93 28.30
C GLY A 33 16.16 -17.15 28.62
N ASP A 34 15.33 -16.11 28.48
CA ASP A 34 13.94 -16.09 28.91
C ASP A 34 12.95 -15.86 27.75
N SER A 35 11.69 -16.32 27.92
CA SER A 35 10.63 -16.18 26.92
C SER A 35 10.27 -14.72 26.68
N GLU A 36 10.21 -13.89 27.73
CA GLU A 36 9.89 -12.47 27.61
C GLU A 36 10.96 -11.71 26.82
N GLU A 37 12.24 -11.97 27.07
CA GLU A 37 13.35 -11.36 26.34
C GLU A 37 13.34 -11.71 24.85
N ARG A 38 12.92 -12.94 24.51
CA ARG A 38 12.78 -13.42 23.13
C ARG A 38 11.70 -12.66 22.37
N VAL A 39 10.52 -12.50 23.00
CA VAL A 39 9.39 -11.78 22.43
C VAL A 39 9.75 -10.31 22.24
N ASP A 40 10.40 -9.68 23.24
CA ASP A 40 10.86 -8.29 23.17
C ASP A 40 11.86 -8.08 22.02
N ARG A 41 12.82 -8.97 21.86
CA ARG A 41 13.82 -8.89 20.78
C ARG A 41 13.19 -9.06 19.42
N PHE A 42 12.26 -10.00 19.25
CA PHE A 42 11.54 -10.19 18.01
C PHE A 42 10.62 -9.00 17.67
N ALA A 43 9.91 -8.45 18.66
CA ALA A 43 9.11 -7.26 18.50
C ALA A 43 9.94 -6.04 18.05
N LYS A 44 11.07 -5.80 18.69
CA LYS A 44 12.02 -4.73 18.33
C LYS A 44 12.60 -4.92 16.92
N LEU A 45 12.81 -6.16 16.52
CA LEU A 45 13.32 -6.48 15.18
C LEU A 45 12.28 -6.16 14.10
N ILE A 46 11.00 -6.43 14.34
CA ILE A 46 9.92 -6.12 13.41
C ILE A 46 9.66 -4.61 13.35
N ASP A 47 9.63 -3.92 14.48
CA ASP A 47 9.30 -2.47 14.53
C ASP A 47 10.52 -1.55 14.41
N GLY A 48 11.71 -2.04 14.74
CA GLY A 48 12.94 -1.23 14.81
C GLY A 48 13.57 -0.89 13.47
N VAL A 49 13.03 -1.38 12.36
CA VAL A 49 13.63 -1.21 11.04
C VAL A 49 13.02 -0.02 10.29
N SER A 50 13.82 0.57 9.43
CA SER A 50 13.39 1.66 8.56
C SER A 50 12.13 1.31 7.80
N GLN A 51 11.02 1.95 8.14
CA GLN A 51 9.71 1.78 7.49
C GLN A 51 9.70 2.21 6.03
N SER A 52 10.83 2.73 5.53
CA SER A 52 10.99 3.16 4.14
C SER A 52 10.80 2.03 3.13
N ASP A 53 11.07 0.80 3.53
CA ASP A 53 11.07 -0.38 2.67
C ASP A 53 9.83 -1.27 2.87
N ILE A 54 8.89 -0.85 3.72
CA ILE A 54 7.60 -1.50 3.89
C ILE A 54 6.52 -0.70 3.15
N LEU A 55 5.79 -1.39 2.28
CA LEU A 55 4.63 -0.81 1.58
C LEU A 55 3.37 -1.14 2.36
N VAL A 56 2.63 -0.11 2.78
CA VAL A 56 1.33 -0.28 3.46
C VAL A 56 0.20 0.17 2.56
N LEU A 57 -0.73 -0.73 2.25
CA LEU A 57 -1.98 -0.39 1.58
C LEU A 57 -3.01 0.06 2.62
N GLY A 58 -3.58 1.24 2.39
CA GLY A 58 -4.66 1.78 3.22
C GLY A 58 -4.23 2.80 4.26
N GLU A 59 -2.97 3.14 4.34
CA GLU A 59 -2.56 4.37 5.01
C GLU A 59 -2.77 5.53 4.05
N ASN A 60 -3.46 6.58 4.54
CA ASN A 60 -3.62 7.79 3.76
C ASN A 60 -2.23 8.31 3.39
N ASP A 61 -2.03 8.61 2.11
CA ASP A 61 -0.82 9.26 1.55
C ASP A 61 -0.54 10.66 2.15
N CYS A 62 -1.36 11.12 3.07
CA CYS A 62 -1.13 12.31 3.87
C CYS A 62 -0.19 11.92 5.00
N ALA A 63 1.09 12.22 4.80
CA ALA A 63 2.17 12.22 5.78
C ALA A 63 1.72 11.74 7.18
N ALA A 64 1.79 10.45 7.41
CA ALA A 64 1.58 9.92 8.75
C ALA A 64 2.55 10.66 9.67
N ARG A 65 2.02 11.47 10.57
CA ARG A 65 2.83 12.26 11.52
C ARG A 65 3.59 11.35 12.48
N GLU A 66 3.17 10.09 12.54
CA GLU A 66 3.81 9.06 13.36
C GLU A 66 4.12 7.81 12.50
N PRO A 67 5.24 7.14 12.76
CA PRO A 67 5.56 5.88 12.14
C PRO A 67 4.48 4.85 12.53
N PHE A 68 4.00 4.06 11.58
CA PHE A 68 3.08 2.96 11.86
C PHE A 68 3.80 1.87 12.68
N LYS A 69 3.07 1.23 13.60
CA LYS A 69 3.61 0.12 14.39
C LYS A 69 2.94 -1.18 13.97
N ILE A 70 3.75 -2.20 13.74
CA ILE A 70 3.26 -3.55 13.43
C ILE A 70 2.93 -4.30 14.73
N VAL A 71 3.70 -3.99 15.77
CA VAL A 71 3.56 -4.56 17.10
C VAL A 71 3.51 -3.43 18.12
N THR A 72 2.66 -3.52 19.13
CA THR A 72 2.60 -2.55 20.24
C THR A 72 2.69 -3.26 21.57
N GLN A 73 3.33 -2.62 22.54
CA GLN A 73 3.38 -3.11 23.90
C GLN A 73 2.15 -2.65 24.68
N GLY A 74 1.42 -3.58 25.27
CA GLY A 74 0.28 -3.30 26.14
C GLY A 74 0.71 -2.89 27.55
N ASN A 75 -0.27 -2.52 28.39
CA ASN A 75 -0.05 -2.02 29.76
C ASN A 75 0.62 -3.03 30.71
N LYS A 76 0.56 -4.31 30.40
CA LYS A 76 1.17 -5.39 31.21
C LYS A 76 2.51 -5.88 30.69
N GLY A 77 3.10 -5.16 29.70
CA GLY A 77 4.34 -5.56 29.07
C GLY A 77 4.17 -6.52 27.90
N GLU A 78 2.98 -7.06 27.67
CA GLU A 78 2.67 -7.97 26.57
C GLU A 78 2.76 -7.27 25.21
N TYR A 79 3.22 -7.98 24.19
CA TYR A 79 3.26 -7.46 22.82
C TYR A 79 2.07 -7.97 22.01
N TRP A 80 1.44 -7.07 21.25
CA TRP A 80 0.30 -7.35 20.40
C TRP A 80 0.56 -6.93 18.97
N THR A 81 0.24 -7.78 18.02
CA THR A 81 0.20 -7.44 16.61
C THR A 81 -0.96 -6.47 16.36
N GLN A 82 -0.78 -5.59 15.36
CA GLN A 82 -1.79 -4.58 15.03
C GLN A 82 -2.64 -5.00 13.82
N GLN A 83 -3.40 -4.08 13.27
CA GLN A 83 -4.37 -4.24 12.18
C GLN A 83 -3.77 -4.61 10.81
N TYR A 84 -2.55 -5.06 10.75
CA TYR A 84 -1.86 -5.30 9.48
C TYR A 84 -1.81 -6.79 9.16
N ILE A 85 -2.14 -7.12 7.90
CA ILE A 85 -1.90 -8.45 7.32
C ILE A 85 -0.94 -8.32 6.14
N GLY A 86 -0.19 -9.35 5.84
CA GLY A 86 0.73 -9.35 4.70
C GLY A 86 2.00 -10.15 4.94
N LEU A 87 3.03 -9.84 4.17
CA LEU A 87 4.33 -10.50 4.27
C LEU A 87 5.42 -9.49 4.59
N LEU A 88 6.23 -9.84 5.56
CA LEU A 88 7.50 -9.21 5.85
C LEU A 88 8.62 -10.20 5.54
N GLN A 89 9.69 -9.71 4.97
CA GLN A 89 10.94 -10.44 4.82
C GLN A 89 11.99 -9.77 5.70
N ILE A 90 12.47 -10.52 6.66
CA ILE A 90 13.49 -10.07 7.63
C ILE A 90 14.81 -10.67 7.19
N THR A 91 15.81 -9.82 7.03
CA THR A 91 17.20 -10.24 6.83
C THR A 91 17.99 -9.81 8.06
N SER A 92 18.62 -10.74 8.76
CA SER A 92 19.49 -10.47 9.90
C SER A 92 20.70 -11.43 9.84
N ASP A 93 21.90 -10.89 9.94
CA ASP A 93 23.15 -11.65 9.97
C ASP A 93 23.29 -12.70 8.84
N GLY A 94 22.86 -12.30 7.63
CA GLY A 94 22.88 -13.17 6.44
C GLY A 94 21.77 -14.23 6.41
N THR A 95 20.94 -14.30 7.44
CA THR A 95 19.77 -15.19 7.51
C THR A 95 18.54 -14.46 7.01
N LYS A 96 17.76 -15.11 6.15
CA LYS A 96 16.50 -14.59 5.63
C LYS A 96 15.35 -15.39 6.20
N GLU A 97 14.38 -14.69 6.77
CA GLU A 97 13.15 -15.28 7.25
C GLU A 97 11.95 -14.49 6.74
N GLU A 98 10.90 -15.19 6.40
CA GLU A 98 9.63 -14.58 6.00
C GLU A 98 8.66 -14.67 7.17
N VAL A 99 8.02 -13.53 7.49
CA VAL A 99 6.98 -13.43 8.51
C VAL A 99 5.67 -13.11 7.79
N PHE A 100 4.74 -14.04 7.80
CA PHE A 100 3.41 -13.87 7.22
C PHE A 100 2.39 -13.56 8.31
N ILE A 101 1.81 -12.36 8.27
CA ILE A 101 0.74 -11.92 9.16
C ILE A 101 -0.57 -12.16 8.44
N ARG A 102 -1.40 -13.06 8.97
CA ARG A 102 -2.74 -13.37 8.45
C ARG A 102 -3.83 -12.73 9.29
N SER A 103 -5.02 -12.55 8.74
CA SER A 103 -6.16 -12.16 9.54
C SER A 103 -6.48 -13.24 10.58
N ARG A 104 -6.85 -12.84 11.78
CA ARG A 104 -7.33 -13.75 12.83
C ARG A 104 -8.57 -14.54 12.43
N PHE A 105 -9.33 -14.03 11.46
CA PHE A 105 -10.52 -14.70 10.89
C PHE A 105 -10.18 -15.66 9.74
N ASP A 106 -8.90 -15.74 9.34
CA ASP A 106 -8.47 -16.63 8.27
C ASP A 106 -8.20 -18.04 8.78
N ASN A 107 -8.57 -19.00 7.93
CA ASN A 107 -8.07 -20.36 7.97
C ASN A 107 -6.71 -20.44 7.22
N GLU A 108 -6.15 -21.65 7.07
CA GLU A 108 -4.89 -21.86 6.34
C GLU A 108 -4.96 -21.43 4.88
N SER A 109 -6.13 -21.45 4.25
CA SER A 109 -6.35 -21.03 2.86
C SER A 109 -6.57 -19.54 2.68
N CYS A 110 -6.61 -18.75 3.75
CA CYS A 110 -6.82 -17.29 3.76
C CYS A 110 -8.10 -16.86 3.02
N GLU A 111 -9.19 -17.62 3.17
CA GLU A 111 -10.45 -17.38 2.43
C GLU A 111 -11.14 -16.09 2.83
N PHE A 112 -11.12 -15.76 4.11
CA PHE A 112 -11.70 -14.52 4.62
C PHE A 112 -11.01 -13.29 4.01
N SER A 113 -9.67 -13.24 4.10
CA SER A 113 -8.89 -12.13 3.52
C SER A 113 -9.09 -12.02 2.01
N LYS A 114 -9.13 -13.15 1.29
CA LYS A 114 -9.41 -13.17 -0.16
C LYS A 114 -10.78 -12.58 -0.47
N TYR A 115 -11.80 -13.00 0.27
CA TYR A 115 -13.17 -12.54 0.06
C TYR A 115 -13.31 -11.04 0.30
N ILE A 116 -12.81 -10.56 1.46
CA ILE A 116 -12.90 -9.14 1.83
C ILE A 116 -12.11 -8.26 0.85
N LEU A 117 -10.87 -8.62 0.51
CA LEU A 117 -10.07 -7.88 -0.45
C LEU A 117 -10.76 -7.78 -1.81
N ASN A 118 -11.35 -8.87 -2.28
CA ASN A 118 -12.09 -8.89 -3.53
C ASN A 118 -13.23 -7.88 -3.53
N LYS A 119 -14.05 -7.94 -2.50
CA LYS A 119 -15.20 -7.04 -2.35
C LYS A 119 -14.77 -5.59 -2.14
N ALA A 120 -13.87 -5.32 -1.20
CA ALA A 120 -13.39 -3.98 -0.89
C ALA A 120 -12.74 -3.28 -2.10
N LEU A 121 -11.99 -4.04 -2.92
CA LEU A 121 -11.35 -3.52 -4.11
C LEU A 121 -12.27 -3.55 -5.34
N GLY A 122 -13.52 -4.04 -5.21
CA GLY A 122 -14.48 -4.15 -6.30
C GLY A 122 -13.94 -4.98 -7.48
N LEU A 123 -13.22 -6.06 -7.18
CA LEU A 123 -12.74 -7.01 -8.16
C LEU A 123 -13.85 -8.03 -8.43
N LYS A 124 -13.96 -8.51 -9.67
CA LYS A 124 -14.94 -9.57 -9.95
C LYS A 124 -14.56 -10.83 -9.17
N ALA A 125 -15.54 -11.51 -8.60
CA ALA A 125 -15.39 -12.63 -7.67
C ALA A 125 -14.38 -13.72 -8.10
N ASN A 126 -14.18 -13.90 -9.40
CA ASN A 126 -13.36 -14.97 -9.96
C ASN A 126 -11.83 -14.71 -9.89
N ILE A 127 -11.39 -13.50 -9.53
CA ILE A 127 -9.94 -13.19 -9.52
C ILE A 127 -9.23 -13.86 -8.35
N LEU A 128 -9.88 -13.94 -7.18
CA LEU A 128 -9.29 -14.50 -5.97
C LEU A 128 -9.79 -15.92 -5.65
N GLN A 129 -10.95 -16.33 -6.17
CA GLN A 129 -11.57 -17.63 -5.86
C GLN A 129 -10.88 -18.82 -6.54
N ASN A 130 -10.18 -18.61 -7.67
CA ASN A 130 -9.49 -19.68 -8.41
C ASN A 130 -8.05 -19.94 -7.93
N VAL A 131 -7.69 -19.48 -6.73
CA VAL A 131 -6.42 -19.88 -6.11
C VAL A 131 -6.67 -21.19 -5.39
N GLU A 132 -6.22 -22.29 -5.98
CA GLU A 132 -6.25 -23.58 -5.29
C GLU A 132 -5.47 -23.50 -3.98
N PRO A 133 -5.96 -24.13 -2.89
CA PRO A 133 -5.30 -24.09 -1.58
C PRO A 133 -3.85 -24.61 -1.59
N SER A 134 -3.53 -25.42 -2.58
CA SER A 134 -2.19 -26.01 -2.78
C SER A 134 -1.20 -25.09 -3.53
N VAL A 135 -1.69 -24.04 -4.17
CA VAL A 135 -0.85 -23.11 -4.93
C VAL A 135 -0.38 -22.00 -4.00
N GLY A 136 0.88 -22.04 -3.69
CA GLY A 136 1.56 -21.40 -2.60
C GLY A 136 1.29 -19.90 -2.38
N ARG A 137 1.46 -19.51 -1.14
CA ARG A 137 1.43 -18.17 -0.52
C ARG A 137 2.03 -17.05 -1.37
N GLY A 138 3.02 -17.34 -2.21
CA GLY A 138 3.59 -16.41 -3.19
C GLY A 138 2.57 -15.84 -4.17
N GLU A 139 1.53 -16.59 -4.52
CA GLU A 139 0.50 -16.10 -5.45
C GLU A 139 -0.41 -15.03 -4.87
N ILE A 140 -0.72 -15.10 -3.57
CA ILE A 140 -1.52 -14.06 -2.91
C ILE A 140 -0.74 -12.76 -2.89
N LEU A 141 0.56 -12.85 -2.60
CA LEU A 141 1.44 -11.67 -2.60
C LEU A 141 1.63 -11.10 -4.00
N ASP A 142 1.87 -11.95 -4.99
CA ASP A 142 1.93 -11.52 -6.38
C ASP A 142 0.65 -10.81 -6.80
N LEU A 143 -0.51 -11.28 -6.33
CA LEU A 143 -1.80 -10.66 -6.61
C LEU A 143 -1.95 -9.32 -5.89
N ILE A 144 -1.63 -9.25 -4.62
CA ILE A 144 -1.68 -8.01 -3.83
C ILE A 144 -0.76 -6.97 -4.46
N LEU A 145 0.47 -7.35 -4.81
CA LEU A 145 1.42 -6.49 -5.52
C LEU A 145 0.86 -6.00 -6.86
N ALA A 146 0.29 -6.91 -7.64
CA ALA A 146 -0.31 -6.56 -8.93
C ALA A 146 -1.44 -5.53 -8.78
N ILE A 147 -2.32 -5.72 -7.80
CA ILE A 147 -3.43 -4.81 -7.51
C ILE A 147 -2.91 -3.44 -7.09
N ILE A 148 -2.04 -3.40 -6.08
CA ILE A 148 -1.49 -2.14 -5.55
C ILE A 148 -0.75 -1.39 -6.64
N PHE A 149 0.13 -2.06 -7.36
CA PHE A 149 0.93 -1.46 -8.41
C PHE A 149 0.08 -0.88 -9.54
N THR A 150 -0.93 -1.63 -9.98
CA THR A 150 -1.87 -1.19 -11.02
C THR A 150 -2.70 0.02 -10.56
N MET A 151 -3.20 0.01 -9.32
CA MET A 151 -3.93 1.16 -8.75
C MET A 151 -3.05 2.42 -8.66
N GLN A 152 -1.83 2.27 -8.18
CA GLN A 152 -0.87 3.37 -8.06
C GLN A 152 -0.51 3.95 -9.43
N ILE A 153 -0.23 3.10 -10.44
CA ILE A 153 0.01 3.55 -11.81
C ILE A 153 -1.20 4.30 -12.35
N ALA A 154 -2.42 3.76 -12.19
CA ALA A 154 -3.64 4.41 -12.66
C ALA A 154 -3.84 5.79 -12.04
N ARG A 155 -3.53 5.94 -10.74
CA ARG A 155 -3.59 7.24 -10.04
C ARG A 155 -2.52 8.21 -10.55
N ALA A 156 -1.28 7.76 -10.60
CA ALA A 156 -0.15 8.61 -11.00
C ALA A 156 -0.28 9.09 -12.46
N TYR A 157 -0.70 8.19 -13.35
CA TYR A 157 -0.84 8.50 -14.77
C TYR A 157 -1.96 9.50 -15.08
N ARG A 158 -2.94 9.72 -14.20
CA ARG A 158 -3.93 10.81 -14.35
C ARG A 158 -3.28 12.19 -14.44
N LYS A 159 -2.12 12.37 -13.83
CA LYS A 159 -1.31 13.60 -13.88
C LYS A 159 -0.31 13.62 -15.05
N GLY A 160 -0.34 12.60 -15.89
CA GLY A 160 0.54 12.40 -17.03
C GLY A 160 1.71 11.46 -16.76
N ILE A 161 2.40 11.11 -17.86
CA ILE A 161 3.56 10.22 -17.82
C ILE A 161 4.74 10.90 -17.13
N TYR A 162 5.49 10.14 -16.34
CA TYR A 162 6.69 10.63 -15.69
C TYR A 162 7.78 10.95 -16.71
N ARG A 163 8.32 12.16 -16.68
CA ARG A 163 9.35 12.62 -17.59
C ARG A 163 10.55 13.19 -16.84
N ARG A 164 11.72 13.00 -17.40
CA ARG A 164 13.00 13.60 -16.92
C ARG A 164 13.76 14.19 -18.07
N TYR A 165 14.62 15.15 -17.76
CA TYR A 165 15.63 15.62 -18.71
C TYR A 165 16.68 14.54 -18.88
N ARG A 166 16.94 14.16 -20.15
CA ARG A 166 18.01 13.26 -20.57
C ARG A 166 18.91 13.95 -21.57
N THR A 167 20.21 13.78 -21.41
CA THR A 167 21.19 14.29 -22.37
C THR A 167 21.49 13.21 -23.39
N TYR A 168 21.29 13.54 -24.65
CA TYR A 168 21.63 12.69 -25.79
C TYR A 168 22.87 13.23 -26.48
N GLU A 169 23.78 12.34 -26.83
CA GLU A 169 24.95 12.63 -27.59
C GLU A 169 24.74 12.21 -29.04
N ASN A 170 24.69 13.17 -29.94
CA ASN A 170 24.40 12.94 -31.34
C ASN A 170 25.61 13.36 -32.21
N ASN A 171 25.69 12.79 -33.40
CA ASN A 171 26.63 13.17 -34.44
C ASN A 171 25.94 13.07 -35.80
N ASP A 172 25.23 14.12 -36.17
CA ASP A 172 24.47 14.22 -37.42
C ASP A 172 24.50 15.64 -37.98
N SER A 173 23.83 15.85 -39.13
CA SER A 173 23.80 17.13 -39.82
C SER A 173 22.80 18.14 -39.24
N LYS A 174 21.96 17.71 -38.23
CA LYS A 174 20.92 18.55 -37.64
C LYS A 174 21.26 18.95 -36.22
N LEU A 175 22.02 20.03 -36.06
CA LEU A 175 22.36 20.56 -34.75
C LEU A 175 21.12 20.91 -33.90
N LYS A 176 20.96 20.24 -32.76
CA LYS A 176 19.82 20.46 -31.84
C LYS A 176 20.24 20.86 -30.42
N GLY A 177 21.45 21.20 -30.19
CA GLY A 177 21.91 21.50 -28.84
C GLY A 177 23.34 22.07 -28.81
N ARG A 178 24.06 21.84 -27.72
CA ARG A 178 25.41 22.33 -27.54
C ARG A 178 26.42 21.48 -28.31
N ILE A 179 27.28 22.11 -29.14
CA ILE A 179 28.34 21.43 -29.82
C ILE A 179 29.38 20.93 -28.80
N ASP A 180 29.71 19.66 -28.91
CA ASP A 180 30.83 19.06 -28.17
C ASP A 180 32.07 19.08 -29.07
N VAL A 181 32.86 20.13 -28.93
CA VAL A 181 34.02 20.38 -29.80
C VAL A 181 35.06 19.26 -29.68
N ALA A 182 35.32 18.77 -28.47
CA ALA A 182 36.31 17.71 -28.26
C ALA A 182 35.85 16.39 -28.93
N ARG A 183 34.59 16.07 -28.83
CA ARG A 183 34.00 14.87 -29.48
C ARG A 183 33.88 15.08 -31.00
N HIS A 184 33.60 16.30 -31.44
CA HIS A 184 33.50 16.63 -32.85
C HIS A 184 34.85 16.43 -33.57
N ILE A 185 35.92 16.96 -33.02
CA ILE A 185 37.28 16.80 -33.60
C ILE A 185 37.66 15.31 -33.65
N ARG A 186 37.32 14.54 -32.64
CA ARG A 186 37.66 13.12 -32.58
C ARG A 186 36.84 12.26 -33.56
N LEU A 187 35.54 12.56 -33.71
CA LEU A 187 34.60 11.76 -34.54
C LEU A 187 34.59 12.20 -36.00
N ASN A 188 34.86 13.48 -36.26
CA ASN A 188 34.80 14.09 -37.58
C ASN A 188 36.15 14.77 -37.92
N PRO A 189 37.28 14.03 -37.97
CA PRO A 189 38.58 14.61 -38.29
C PRO A 189 38.59 15.20 -39.70
N ILE A 190 37.84 14.64 -40.62
CA ILE A 190 37.49 15.19 -41.91
C ILE A 190 36.02 15.55 -41.89
N PHE A 191 35.69 16.83 -42.10
CA PHE A 191 34.30 17.28 -42.06
C PHE A 191 33.48 16.63 -43.17
N ASN A 192 32.48 15.87 -42.77
CA ASN A 192 31.54 15.14 -43.65
C ASN A 192 30.08 15.63 -43.55
N GLY A 193 29.88 16.85 -43.04
CA GLY A 193 28.56 17.44 -42.80
C GLY A 193 27.94 17.10 -41.46
N ASN A 194 28.55 16.21 -40.66
CA ASN A 194 28.05 15.86 -39.35
C ASN A 194 28.71 16.71 -38.24
N ILE A 195 27.97 17.06 -37.24
CA ILE A 195 28.40 17.80 -36.06
C ILE A 195 28.10 16.99 -34.81
N ALA A 196 29.15 16.78 -33.98
CA ALA A 196 28.94 16.15 -32.68
C ALA A 196 28.42 17.20 -31.69
N TYR A 197 27.24 16.90 -31.11
CA TYR A 197 26.59 17.79 -30.17
C TYR A 197 25.86 17.00 -29.07
N SER A 198 25.55 17.68 -27.98
CA SER A 198 24.69 17.15 -26.93
C SER A 198 23.38 17.92 -26.86
N SER A 199 22.26 17.22 -26.92
CA SER A 199 20.91 17.78 -26.72
C SER A 199 20.33 17.34 -25.39
N ARG A 200 19.57 18.22 -24.75
CA ARG A 200 18.87 17.90 -23.49
C ARG A 200 17.37 17.88 -23.76
N GLU A 201 16.79 16.70 -23.69
CA GLU A 201 15.37 16.51 -24.01
C GLU A 201 14.58 16.10 -22.78
N TYR A 202 13.36 16.62 -22.64
CA TYR A 202 12.42 16.25 -21.59
C TYR A 202 11.58 15.06 -22.08
N THR A 203 11.99 13.86 -21.69
CA THR A 203 11.50 12.63 -22.30
C THR A 203 10.93 11.65 -21.28
N ALA A 204 9.99 10.80 -21.74
CA ALA A 204 9.53 9.63 -21.03
C ALA A 204 10.52 8.45 -21.09
N ASP A 205 11.49 8.47 -22.01
CA ASP A 205 12.59 7.49 -22.04
C ASP A 205 13.59 7.79 -20.92
N ASN A 206 13.33 7.19 -19.74
CA ASN A 206 14.16 7.37 -18.55
C ASN A 206 14.20 6.09 -17.69
N ASP A 207 15.19 6.02 -16.80
CA ASP A 207 15.48 4.85 -15.97
C ASP A 207 14.27 4.46 -15.08
N MET A 208 13.54 5.43 -14.55
CA MET A 208 12.35 5.22 -13.72
C MET A 208 11.23 4.49 -14.49
N ASN A 209 10.86 4.97 -15.68
CA ASN A 209 9.82 4.35 -16.49
C ASN A 209 10.25 2.95 -16.97
N ARG A 210 11.54 2.77 -17.25
CA ARG A 210 12.09 1.45 -17.63
C ARG A 210 12.00 0.47 -16.47
N MET A 211 12.26 0.92 -15.24
CA MET A 211 12.10 0.13 -14.04
C MET A 211 10.65 -0.27 -13.82
N ILE A 212 9.70 0.67 -13.95
CA ILE A 212 8.25 0.41 -13.86
C ILE A 212 7.82 -0.62 -14.90
N LEU A 213 8.22 -0.45 -16.16
CA LEU A 213 7.90 -1.39 -17.23
C LEU A 213 8.44 -2.79 -16.94
N THR A 214 9.64 -2.89 -16.38
CA THR A 214 10.27 -4.16 -16.02
C THR A 214 9.51 -4.85 -14.88
N ALA A 215 9.16 -4.13 -13.83
CA ALA A 215 8.36 -4.65 -12.72
C ALA A 215 6.98 -5.13 -13.21
N TYR A 216 6.31 -4.33 -14.04
CA TYR A 216 5.01 -4.67 -14.61
C TYR A 216 5.07 -5.94 -15.47
N THR A 217 6.06 -6.02 -16.35
CA THR A 217 6.25 -7.18 -17.25
C THR A 217 6.56 -8.45 -16.44
N SER A 218 7.28 -8.32 -15.34
CA SER A 218 7.59 -9.43 -14.44
C SER A 218 6.34 -9.99 -13.78
N LEU A 219 5.45 -9.11 -13.27
CA LEU A 219 4.13 -9.51 -12.76
C LEU A 219 3.25 -10.13 -13.84
N GLN A 220 3.24 -9.54 -15.06
CA GLN A 220 2.46 -10.04 -16.18
C GLN A 220 2.88 -11.45 -16.59
N LYS A 221 4.16 -11.77 -16.52
CA LYS A 221 4.68 -13.12 -16.81
C LYS A 221 4.24 -14.14 -15.76
N ARG A 222 4.20 -13.77 -14.48
CA ARG A 222 3.79 -14.66 -13.38
C ARG A 222 2.28 -14.88 -13.35
N GLN A 223 1.50 -13.84 -13.63
CA GLN A 223 0.04 -13.86 -13.49
C GLN A 223 -0.69 -13.23 -14.69
N PRO A 224 -0.58 -13.83 -15.88
CA PRO A 224 -1.05 -13.19 -17.11
C PRO A 224 -2.56 -12.98 -17.16
N GLY A 225 -3.35 -13.90 -16.61
CA GLY A 225 -4.82 -13.79 -16.56
C GLY A 225 -5.28 -12.64 -15.69
N ARG A 226 -4.73 -12.55 -14.49
CA ARG A 226 -5.07 -11.52 -13.50
C ARG A 226 -4.66 -10.13 -13.95
N MET A 227 -3.48 -10.00 -14.52
CA MET A 227 -3.03 -8.70 -15.06
C MET A 227 -3.94 -8.21 -16.18
N ARG A 228 -4.45 -9.07 -17.07
CA ARG A 228 -5.43 -8.68 -18.11
C ARG A 228 -6.74 -8.18 -17.52
N GLU A 229 -7.22 -8.76 -16.42
CA GLU A 229 -8.44 -8.29 -15.74
C GLU A 229 -8.23 -6.95 -15.04
N LEU A 230 -7.07 -6.76 -14.42
CA LEU A 230 -6.69 -5.47 -13.83
C LEU A 230 -6.55 -4.39 -14.90
N GLU A 231 -5.98 -4.70 -16.08
CA GLU A 231 -5.94 -3.78 -17.22
C GLU A 231 -7.33 -3.38 -17.72
N LYS A 232 -8.29 -4.32 -17.75
CA LYS A 232 -9.68 -4.01 -18.11
C LYS A 232 -10.32 -3.08 -17.10
N LYS A 233 -10.06 -3.28 -15.82
CA LYS A 233 -10.59 -2.45 -14.74
C LYS A 233 -9.95 -1.08 -14.70
N TYR A 234 -8.64 -1.01 -14.92
CA TYR A 234 -7.85 0.22 -14.88
C TYR A 234 -7.33 0.56 -16.28
N ALA A 235 -8.24 0.94 -17.19
CA ALA A 235 -7.91 1.26 -18.59
C ALA A 235 -6.69 2.19 -18.77
N PRO A 236 -6.48 3.25 -17.94
CA PRO A 236 -5.31 4.12 -18.05
C PRO A 236 -3.97 3.38 -17.93
N VAL A 237 -3.93 2.25 -17.22
CA VAL A 237 -2.70 1.45 -17.07
C VAL A 237 -2.32 0.79 -18.38
N LYS A 238 -3.29 0.26 -19.12
CA LYS A 238 -3.05 -0.34 -20.42
C LYS A 238 -2.45 0.69 -21.39
N ASP A 239 -2.98 1.91 -21.41
CA ASP A 239 -2.48 2.98 -22.27
C ASP A 239 -1.06 3.40 -21.89
N PHE A 240 -0.80 3.58 -20.60
CA PHE A 240 0.52 3.90 -20.08
C PHE A 240 1.56 2.83 -20.47
N ILE A 241 1.27 1.57 -20.20
CA ILE A 241 2.18 0.46 -20.52
C ILE A 241 2.41 0.34 -22.01
N SER A 242 1.38 0.56 -22.84
CA SER A 242 1.51 0.55 -24.30
C SER A 242 2.42 1.68 -24.78
N GLN A 243 2.27 2.88 -24.25
CA GLN A 243 3.15 4.00 -24.55
C GLN A 243 4.61 3.70 -24.17
N LEU A 244 4.84 3.10 -22.99
CA LEU A 244 6.20 2.73 -22.58
C LEU A 244 6.81 1.67 -23.50
N LYS A 245 6.04 0.64 -23.88
CA LYS A 245 6.49 -0.42 -24.79
C LYS A 245 6.86 0.12 -26.18
N ASN A 246 6.23 1.21 -26.64
CA ASN A 246 6.59 1.87 -27.88
C ASN A 246 7.90 2.69 -27.80
N ILE A 247 8.27 3.11 -26.59
CA ILE A 247 9.46 3.97 -26.37
C ILE A 247 10.67 3.13 -25.97
N MET A 248 10.46 2.07 -25.17
CA MET A 248 11.54 1.30 -24.56
C MET A 248 11.19 -0.17 -24.35
N GLN A 249 12.23 -0.99 -24.18
CA GLN A 249 12.07 -2.41 -23.78
C GLN A 249 12.28 -2.58 -22.28
N PRO A 250 11.65 -3.60 -21.66
CA PRO A 250 11.94 -3.98 -20.28
C PRO A 250 13.44 -4.27 -20.12
N ALA A 251 13.97 -3.94 -18.97
CA ALA A 251 15.37 -4.17 -18.67
C ALA A 251 15.68 -5.67 -18.46
N SER A 252 16.85 -6.09 -18.84
CA SER A 252 17.39 -7.40 -18.45
C SER A 252 17.61 -7.47 -16.94
N ARG A 253 17.83 -8.67 -16.38
CA ARG A 253 18.06 -8.84 -14.94
C ARG A 253 19.25 -8.02 -14.42
N GLN A 254 20.33 -7.94 -15.19
CA GLN A 254 21.50 -7.15 -14.80
C GLN A 254 21.25 -5.65 -14.85
N GLU A 255 20.55 -5.18 -15.88
CA GLU A 255 20.16 -3.76 -16.01
C GLU A 255 19.16 -3.37 -14.92
N ALA A 256 18.20 -4.23 -14.60
CA ALA A 256 17.21 -3.98 -13.54
C ALA A 256 17.87 -3.75 -12.17
N ARG A 257 18.92 -4.49 -11.83
CA ARG A 257 19.74 -4.27 -10.63
C ARG A 257 20.33 -2.86 -10.60
N LYS A 258 20.91 -2.42 -11.72
CA LYS A 258 21.48 -1.06 -11.84
C LYS A 258 20.40 0.01 -11.76
N LEU A 259 19.22 -0.23 -12.36
CA LEU A 259 18.07 0.69 -12.29
C LEU A 259 17.58 0.87 -10.86
N VAL A 260 17.41 -0.20 -10.10
CA VAL A 260 16.98 -0.14 -8.69
C VAL A 260 17.97 0.67 -7.85
N GLN A 261 19.28 0.50 -8.05
CA GLN A 261 20.30 1.29 -7.34
C GLN A 261 20.23 2.78 -7.70
N LYS A 262 20.08 3.12 -8.98
CA LYS A 262 19.98 4.50 -9.44
C LYS A 262 18.71 5.20 -8.95
N GLU A 263 17.58 4.49 -8.93
CA GLU A 263 16.26 5.03 -8.61
C GLU A 263 15.91 4.95 -7.10
N ARG A 264 16.92 4.81 -6.21
CA ARG A 264 16.70 4.84 -4.75
C ARG A 264 16.26 6.22 -4.23
N LYS A 265 16.66 7.29 -4.90
CA LYS A 265 16.34 8.66 -4.47
C LYS A 265 14.85 8.94 -4.61
N LYS A 266 14.28 9.53 -3.55
CA LYS A 266 12.88 9.96 -3.52
C LYS A 266 12.58 11.00 -4.60
N ILE A 267 11.39 10.91 -5.19
CA ILE A 267 10.87 11.94 -6.10
C ILE A 267 10.40 13.13 -5.27
N THR A 268 11.04 14.28 -5.43
CA THR A 268 10.73 15.50 -4.67
C THR A 268 9.84 16.48 -5.41
N HIS A 269 9.65 16.27 -6.72
CA HIS A 269 8.86 17.18 -7.56
C HIS A 269 7.35 17.03 -7.29
N ALA A 270 6.69 18.12 -6.88
CA ALA A 270 5.28 18.10 -6.46
C ALA A 270 4.31 17.49 -7.48
N VAL A 271 4.47 17.80 -8.79
CA VAL A 271 3.63 17.26 -9.87
C VAL A 271 3.74 15.74 -9.96
N TYR A 272 4.91 15.19 -9.64
CA TYR A 272 5.19 13.76 -9.74
C TYR A 272 5.13 13.03 -8.39
N SER A 273 4.55 13.64 -7.36
CA SER A 273 4.44 13.04 -6.02
C SER A 273 3.77 11.65 -6.02
N ASP A 274 2.74 11.46 -6.85
CA ASP A 274 2.04 10.18 -6.96
C ASP A 274 2.93 9.06 -7.57
N TRP A 275 3.95 9.42 -8.35
CA TRP A 275 4.91 8.46 -8.91
C TRP A 275 5.89 7.91 -7.87
N GLU A 276 5.99 8.55 -6.70
CA GLU A 276 6.83 8.04 -5.61
C GLU A 276 6.34 6.69 -5.08
N SER A 277 5.02 6.53 -4.92
CA SER A 277 4.41 5.25 -4.52
C SER A 277 4.69 4.18 -5.59
N VAL A 278 4.54 4.53 -6.87
CA VAL A 278 4.83 3.62 -8.00
C VAL A 278 6.30 3.20 -8.00
N ARG A 279 7.23 4.14 -7.75
CA ARG A 279 8.67 3.87 -7.66
C ARG A 279 8.98 2.86 -6.55
N LYS A 280 8.48 3.10 -5.34
CA LYS A 280 8.69 2.22 -4.19
C LYS A 280 8.16 0.81 -4.47
N THR A 281 6.95 0.71 -5.01
CA THR A 281 6.35 -0.59 -5.33
C THR A 281 7.11 -1.30 -6.45
N ALA A 282 7.59 -0.59 -7.48
CA ALA A 282 8.40 -1.21 -8.53
C ALA A 282 9.70 -1.80 -7.99
N ILE A 283 10.39 -1.07 -7.10
CA ILE A 283 11.60 -1.56 -6.42
C ILE A 283 11.29 -2.82 -5.61
N LEU A 284 10.21 -2.78 -4.83
CA LEU A 284 9.79 -3.91 -4.00
C LEU A 284 9.46 -5.16 -4.83
N ILE A 285 8.72 -5.00 -5.95
CA ILE A 285 8.44 -6.10 -6.88
C ILE A 285 9.74 -6.70 -7.41
N LEU A 286 10.70 -5.89 -7.84
CA LEU A 286 11.95 -6.37 -8.39
C LEU A 286 12.84 -7.06 -7.33
N LYS A 287 12.85 -6.57 -6.09
CA LYS A 287 13.50 -7.23 -4.95
C LYS A 287 12.81 -8.56 -4.63
N TYR A 288 11.51 -8.56 -4.44
CA TYR A 288 10.71 -9.76 -4.14
C TYR A 288 10.86 -10.85 -5.20
N MET A 289 10.97 -10.49 -6.46
CA MET A 289 11.22 -11.43 -7.55
C MET A 289 12.69 -11.89 -7.65
N GLY A 290 13.55 -11.49 -6.74
CA GLY A 290 14.97 -11.81 -6.74
C GLY A 290 15.73 -11.22 -7.93
N ILE A 291 15.16 -10.21 -8.59
CA ILE A 291 15.78 -9.53 -9.74
C ILE A 291 16.80 -8.49 -9.26
N ALA A 292 16.46 -7.74 -8.21
CA ALA A 292 17.35 -6.79 -7.57
C ALA A 292 18.00 -7.39 -6.32
N PRO A 293 19.25 -6.98 -5.96
CA PRO A 293 19.87 -7.37 -4.72
C PRO A 293 19.13 -6.71 -3.55
N GLU A 294 19.12 -7.39 -2.43
CA GLU A 294 18.76 -6.82 -1.14
C GLU A 294 19.93 -6.00 -0.58
N ASP A 295 19.61 -5.12 0.37
CA ASP A 295 20.64 -4.33 1.04
C ASP A 295 21.38 -5.21 2.06
N ASP A 296 22.68 -5.00 2.21
CA ASP A 296 23.48 -5.67 3.25
C ASP A 296 23.11 -5.09 4.63
N GLY A 297 22.93 -5.97 5.62
CA GLY A 297 22.60 -5.61 6.99
C GLY A 297 21.23 -6.11 7.45
N THR A 298 20.85 -5.79 8.68
CA THR A 298 19.50 -6.08 9.20
C THR A 298 18.48 -5.19 8.49
N ASN A 299 17.60 -5.81 7.74
CA ASN A 299 16.62 -5.10 6.94
C ASN A 299 15.28 -5.84 6.96
N VAL A 300 14.18 -5.09 7.03
CA VAL A 300 12.83 -5.62 6.88
C VAL A 300 12.19 -4.97 5.66
N ASN A 301 11.84 -5.80 4.71
CA ASN A 301 11.10 -5.40 3.53
C ASN A 301 9.72 -6.05 3.60
N GLY A 302 8.71 -5.43 3.05
CA GLY A 302 7.42 -6.11 3.06
C GLY A 302 6.27 -5.34 2.46
N ILE A 303 5.14 -6.04 2.47
CA ILE A 303 3.87 -5.51 2.02
C ILE A 303 2.86 -5.81 3.10
N LEU A 304 2.28 -4.76 3.61
CA LEU A 304 1.23 -4.84 4.60
C LEU A 304 -0.06 -4.21 4.07
N ILE A 305 -1.16 -4.72 4.54
CA ILE A 305 -2.49 -4.22 4.26
C ILE A 305 -3.14 -3.84 5.58
N ASN A 306 -3.61 -2.62 5.69
CA ASN A 306 -4.38 -2.17 6.85
C ASN A 306 -5.80 -2.74 6.75
N MET A 307 -6.14 -3.68 7.62
CA MET A 307 -7.45 -4.35 7.60
C MET A 307 -8.60 -3.43 8.02
N ASN A 308 -8.36 -2.43 8.86
CA ASN A 308 -9.39 -1.43 9.18
C ASN A 308 -9.85 -0.71 7.91
N TYR A 309 -8.88 -0.27 7.09
CA TYR A 309 -9.17 0.39 5.81
C TYR A 309 -9.91 -0.54 4.82
N ILE A 310 -9.52 -1.80 4.75
CA ILE A 310 -10.17 -2.78 3.88
C ILE A 310 -11.59 -3.07 4.36
N TRP A 311 -11.79 -3.18 5.69
CA TRP A 311 -13.10 -3.40 6.30
C TRP A 311 -14.07 -2.25 6.01
N GLU A 312 -13.66 -1.00 6.21
CA GLU A 312 -14.43 0.19 5.83
C GLU A 312 -14.87 0.14 4.36
N ARG A 313 -13.95 -0.13 3.45
CA ARG A 313 -14.25 -0.22 2.02
C ARG A 313 -15.17 -1.39 1.66
N TYR A 314 -14.99 -2.50 2.32
CA TYR A 314 -15.85 -3.68 2.18
C TYR A 314 -17.31 -3.33 2.54
N LEU A 315 -17.52 -2.69 3.69
CA LEU A 315 -18.85 -2.28 4.13
C LEU A 315 -19.49 -1.29 3.15
N VAL A 316 -18.78 -0.27 2.72
CA VAL A 316 -19.26 0.67 1.69
C VAL A 316 -19.68 -0.07 0.43
N GLN A 317 -18.89 -1.05 -0.02
CA GLN A 317 -19.19 -1.79 -1.24
C GLN A 317 -20.42 -2.72 -1.08
N ILE A 318 -20.51 -3.44 0.04
CA ILE A 318 -21.66 -4.31 0.33
C ILE A 318 -22.97 -3.51 0.42
N VAL A 319 -22.93 -2.36 1.09
CA VAL A 319 -24.08 -1.46 1.19
C VAL A 319 -24.51 -0.97 -0.19
N LYS A 320 -23.56 -0.56 -1.03
CA LYS A 320 -23.85 -0.16 -2.42
C LYS A 320 -24.46 -1.29 -3.27
N GLU A 321 -24.06 -2.53 -3.04
CA GLU A 321 -24.59 -3.69 -3.75
C GLU A 321 -26.01 -4.09 -3.27
N LYS A 322 -26.33 -3.81 -2.00
CA LYS A 322 -27.59 -4.25 -1.36
C LYS A 322 -28.69 -3.20 -1.36
N ILE A 323 -28.31 -1.93 -1.34
CA ILE A 323 -29.26 -0.81 -1.35
C ILE A 323 -29.48 -0.38 -2.80
N GLU A 324 -30.76 -0.34 -3.20
CA GLU A 324 -31.15 0.16 -4.52
C GLU A 324 -30.69 1.60 -4.72
N ASN A 325 -30.50 2.03 -5.98
CA ASN A 325 -30.00 3.36 -6.38
C ASN A 325 -30.89 4.55 -5.91
N LYS A 326 -31.81 4.30 -4.98
CA LYS A 326 -32.69 5.30 -4.39
C LYS A 326 -31.97 6.22 -3.40
N TYR A 327 -30.92 5.72 -2.74
CA TYR A 327 -30.22 6.43 -1.69
C TYR A 327 -28.80 6.79 -2.13
N GLN A 328 -28.33 7.94 -1.65
CA GLN A 328 -26.94 8.35 -1.81
C GLN A 328 -26.08 7.68 -0.74
N ILE A 329 -25.00 7.02 -1.15
CA ILE A 329 -24.09 6.32 -0.26
C ILE A 329 -22.71 6.95 -0.39
N GLU A 330 -22.26 7.63 0.68
CA GLU A 330 -20.99 8.32 0.74
C GLU A 330 -20.09 7.69 1.81
N GLY A 331 -18.86 7.33 1.41
CA GLY A 331 -17.81 6.93 2.35
C GLY A 331 -17.03 8.16 2.80
N LYS A 332 -16.69 8.24 4.09
CA LYS A 332 -15.85 9.31 4.68
C LYS A 332 -16.38 10.72 4.43
N LYS A 333 -17.68 10.93 4.58
CA LYS A 333 -18.28 12.27 4.55
C LYS A 333 -17.81 13.08 5.74
N SER A 334 -17.25 14.27 5.50
CA SER A 334 -16.76 15.13 6.57
C SER A 334 -17.82 16.09 7.07
N PHE A 335 -18.03 16.15 8.39
CA PHE A 335 -18.87 17.12 9.06
C PHE A 335 -17.99 18.08 9.85
N GLY A 336 -18.16 19.39 9.64
CA GLY A 336 -17.47 20.41 10.42
C GLY A 336 -17.97 20.45 11.87
N ILE A 337 -17.12 20.79 12.82
CA ILE A 337 -17.52 21.07 14.19
C ILE A 337 -17.88 22.55 14.27
N PHE A 338 -19.15 22.88 14.62
CA PHE A 338 -19.54 24.26 14.90
C PHE A 338 -19.51 24.48 16.41
N PHE A 339 -18.91 25.56 16.81
CA PHE A 339 -19.15 26.11 18.14
C PHE A 339 -20.28 27.15 17.99
N PRO A 340 -21.43 27.01 18.69
CA PRO A 340 -22.42 28.07 18.71
C PRO A 340 -21.80 29.29 19.35
N ASN A 341 -21.74 30.39 18.61
CA ASN A 341 -21.37 31.67 19.17
C ASN A 341 -22.63 32.24 19.87
N ASP A 342 -22.63 32.28 21.17
CA ASP A 342 -23.81 32.48 22.04
C ASP A 342 -24.41 33.88 22.00
N GLN A 343 -24.02 34.78 21.11
CA GLN A 343 -24.42 36.20 21.17
C GLN A 343 -24.89 36.87 19.86
N SER A 344 -25.21 36.16 18.80
CA SER A 344 -25.82 36.80 17.65
C SER A 344 -26.95 35.98 17.02
N ASN A 345 -28.09 36.64 16.83
CA ASN A 345 -29.27 36.13 16.07
C ASN A 345 -28.98 35.90 14.56
N GLU A 346 -27.73 35.71 14.19
CA GLU A 346 -27.34 35.39 12.83
C GLU A 346 -27.25 33.87 12.68
N SER A 347 -27.77 33.37 11.55
CA SER A 347 -27.64 31.98 11.13
C SER A 347 -26.20 31.47 11.32
N PRO A 348 -25.99 30.22 11.76
CA PRO A 348 -24.65 29.69 12.02
C PRO A 348 -23.79 29.87 10.78
N ARG A 349 -22.80 30.75 10.85
CA ARG A 349 -21.79 30.88 9.79
C ARG A 349 -21.04 29.58 9.72
N GLU A 350 -20.98 29.00 8.54
CA GLU A 350 -20.05 27.91 8.25
C GLU A 350 -18.63 28.41 8.57
N LEU A 351 -18.09 28.02 9.70
CA LEU A 351 -16.68 28.20 9.98
C LEU A 351 -15.91 27.39 8.93
N LYS A 352 -15.27 28.05 7.99
CA LYS A 352 -14.30 27.39 7.10
C LYS A 352 -13.17 26.89 7.96
N LEU A 353 -13.14 25.56 8.16
CA LEU A 353 -12.12 24.87 8.92
C LEU A 353 -10.74 25.17 8.35
N GLN A 354 -9.83 25.62 9.21
CA GLN A 354 -8.42 25.78 8.86
C GLN A 354 -7.73 24.41 8.75
N PRO A 355 -6.62 24.26 7.99
CA PRO A 355 -5.87 23.02 7.96
C PRO A 355 -5.41 22.61 9.36
N GLY A 356 -5.97 21.53 9.92
CA GLY A 356 -5.69 21.02 11.27
C GLY A 356 -6.89 21.01 12.21
N GLU A 357 -8.03 21.56 11.83
CA GLU A 357 -9.25 21.53 12.66
C GLU A 357 -9.88 20.13 12.72
N LEU A 358 -10.47 19.83 13.90
CA LEU A 358 -11.09 18.54 14.18
C LEU A 358 -12.29 18.32 13.24
N LYS A 359 -12.25 17.27 12.44
CA LYS A 359 -13.34 16.86 11.55
C LYS A 359 -13.97 15.58 12.07
N LEU A 360 -15.29 15.55 12.14
CA LEU A 360 -16.05 14.33 12.35
C LEU A 360 -16.22 13.65 10.99
N GLN A 361 -15.73 12.42 10.87
CA GLN A 361 -15.71 11.72 9.58
C GLN A 361 -16.15 10.26 9.78
N PRO A 362 -17.47 9.99 9.77
CA PRO A 362 -17.97 8.63 9.79
C PRO A 362 -17.57 7.86 8.53
N ASP A 363 -17.43 6.55 8.66
CA ASP A 363 -16.96 5.68 7.57
C ASP A 363 -18.01 5.55 6.46
N LEU A 364 -19.30 5.59 6.81
CA LEU A 364 -20.39 5.47 5.85
C LEU A 364 -21.57 6.34 6.25
N VAL A 365 -22.12 7.08 5.29
CA VAL A 365 -23.35 7.86 5.42
C VAL A 365 -24.29 7.47 4.29
N ILE A 366 -25.52 7.13 4.65
CA ILE A 366 -26.61 6.88 3.71
C ILE A 366 -27.57 8.06 3.80
N SER A 367 -27.85 8.72 2.69
CA SER A 367 -28.69 9.91 2.62
C SER A 367 -29.84 9.74 1.61
N ASP A 368 -30.98 10.35 1.91
CA ASP A 368 -32.06 10.59 0.95
C ASP A 368 -32.15 12.07 0.66
N LYS A 369 -31.97 12.47 -0.60
CA LYS A 369 -32.01 13.88 -1.04
C LYS A 369 -31.16 14.82 -0.14
N ASP A 370 -29.93 14.40 0.14
CA ASP A 370 -28.96 15.11 0.99
C ASP A 370 -29.24 15.07 2.51
N GLU A 371 -30.36 14.49 2.96
CA GLU A 371 -30.63 14.29 4.39
C GLU A 371 -30.04 12.97 4.86
N PRO A 372 -29.15 12.96 5.86
CA PRO A 372 -28.60 11.74 6.43
C PRO A 372 -29.66 10.89 7.13
N LEU A 373 -29.85 9.65 6.66
CA LEU A 373 -30.77 8.68 7.24
C LEU A 373 -30.09 7.72 8.20
N LEU A 374 -28.89 7.26 7.84
CA LEU A 374 -28.13 6.28 8.62
C LEU A 374 -26.64 6.61 8.53
N ILE A 375 -25.98 6.55 9.68
CA ILE A 375 -24.54 6.68 9.81
C ILE A 375 -23.99 5.37 10.36
N ILE A 376 -22.91 4.88 9.77
CA ILE A 376 -22.20 3.67 10.21
C ILE A 376 -20.73 4.00 10.42
N ASP A 377 -20.20 3.56 11.56
CA ASP A 377 -18.79 3.58 11.89
C ASP A 377 -18.27 2.14 11.92
N ALA A 378 -17.32 1.84 11.04
CA ALA A 378 -16.87 0.48 10.80
C ALA A 378 -15.77 0.09 11.76
N LYS A 379 -15.99 -0.88 12.61
CA LYS A 379 -14.98 -1.35 13.56
C LYS A 379 -14.51 -2.77 13.21
N TYR A 380 -13.20 -2.93 13.05
CA TYR A 380 -12.53 -4.21 12.89
C TYR A 380 -11.86 -4.58 14.22
N LYS A 381 -12.68 -4.99 15.22
CA LYS A 381 -12.24 -5.28 16.61
C LYS A 381 -12.50 -6.75 16.99
N ASN A 382 -11.75 -7.26 17.98
CA ASN A 382 -11.85 -8.62 18.53
C ASN A 382 -13.09 -8.88 19.41
N GLU A 383 -13.79 -7.84 19.80
CA GLU A 383 -14.83 -7.93 20.85
C GLU A 383 -16.01 -8.84 20.52
N TRP A 384 -16.16 -9.24 19.26
CA TRP A 384 -17.21 -10.13 18.79
C TRP A 384 -16.87 -11.62 18.92
N GLU A 385 -15.64 -12.00 19.26
CA GLU A 385 -15.24 -13.40 19.44
C GLU A 385 -15.88 -14.08 20.66
N ASN A 386 -16.38 -13.30 21.60
CA ASN A 386 -17.11 -13.81 22.77
C ASN A 386 -18.59 -14.14 22.51
N VAL A 387 -19.04 -14.16 21.28
CA VAL A 387 -20.44 -14.47 20.87
C VAL A 387 -20.81 -15.95 21.13
N ALA A 388 -19.85 -16.82 21.38
CA ALA A 388 -20.13 -18.23 21.79
C ALA A 388 -20.73 -18.38 23.21
N SER A 389 -20.67 -17.37 24.05
CA SER A 389 -21.44 -17.27 25.27
C SER A 389 -22.58 -16.27 25.03
N ASP A 390 -23.83 -16.64 25.29
CA ASP A 390 -25.11 -15.87 25.15
C ASP A 390 -25.12 -14.37 25.58
N LYS A 391 -23.97 -13.74 25.67
CA LYS A 391 -23.79 -12.33 25.92
C LYS A 391 -23.31 -11.67 24.62
N LEU A 392 -24.24 -11.09 23.85
CA LEU A 392 -23.90 -10.13 22.81
C LEU A 392 -22.83 -9.19 23.38
N GLY A 393 -21.66 -9.17 22.74
CA GLY A 393 -20.58 -8.26 23.12
C GLY A 393 -21.13 -6.83 23.16
N LYS A 394 -21.00 -6.15 24.27
CA LYS A 394 -21.42 -4.75 24.39
C LYS A 394 -20.44 -3.89 23.59
N PRO A 395 -20.94 -2.97 22.77
CA PRO A 395 -20.06 -2.04 22.10
C PRO A 395 -19.28 -1.21 23.15
N ASP A 396 -18.05 -0.87 22.81
CA ASP A 396 -17.20 -0.04 23.66
C ASP A 396 -17.88 1.33 23.90
N ARG A 397 -17.73 1.86 25.10
CA ARG A 397 -18.31 3.15 25.47
C ARG A 397 -17.83 4.28 24.59
N GLU A 398 -16.55 4.24 24.17
CA GLU A 398 -15.97 5.22 23.28
C GLU A 398 -16.58 5.16 21.88
N ASP A 399 -16.81 3.96 21.35
CA ASP A 399 -17.47 3.75 20.07
C ASP A 399 -18.91 4.27 20.09
N CYS A 400 -19.64 4.02 21.21
CA CYS A 400 -20.97 4.59 21.42
C CYS A 400 -20.97 6.12 21.39
N PHE A 401 -20.02 6.75 22.08
CA PHE A 401 -19.92 8.23 22.08
C PHE A 401 -19.53 8.76 20.70
N GLN A 402 -18.68 8.06 19.98
CA GLN A 402 -18.29 8.44 18.64
C GLN A 402 -19.49 8.45 17.69
N ILE A 403 -20.26 7.36 17.64
CA ILE A 403 -21.44 7.29 16.77
C ILE A 403 -22.51 8.31 17.18
N MET A 404 -22.74 8.50 18.47
CA MET A 404 -23.68 9.53 18.97
C MET A 404 -23.27 10.93 18.54
N SER A 405 -21.98 11.25 18.60
CA SER A 405 -21.43 12.55 18.14
C SER A 405 -21.67 12.75 16.64
N TYR A 406 -21.47 11.71 15.83
CA TYR A 406 -21.75 11.75 14.40
C TYR A 406 -23.24 11.96 14.12
N MET A 407 -24.10 11.19 14.81
CA MET A 407 -25.58 11.30 14.68
C MET A 407 -26.08 12.70 15.06
N TYR A 408 -25.63 13.20 16.19
CA TYR A 408 -25.99 14.54 16.67
C TYR A 408 -25.59 15.62 15.65
N ARG A 409 -24.37 15.51 15.17
CA ARG A 409 -23.81 16.51 14.24
C ARG A 409 -24.49 16.50 12.88
N ALA A 410 -24.74 15.34 12.34
CA ALA A 410 -25.40 15.14 11.06
C ALA A 410 -26.93 15.27 11.13
N LYS A 411 -27.50 15.48 12.36
CA LYS A 411 -28.94 15.44 12.63
C LYS A 411 -29.59 14.13 12.16
N CYS A 412 -28.87 13.03 12.28
CA CYS A 412 -29.28 11.70 11.83
C CYS A 412 -29.95 10.93 12.98
N LYS A 413 -31.04 10.20 12.69
CA LYS A 413 -31.81 9.45 13.70
C LYS A 413 -31.26 8.06 13.95
N PHE A 414 -30.53 7.49 12.99
CA PHE A 414 -30.04 6.11 13.05
C PHE A 414 -28.53 6.08 12.95
N GLY A 415 -27.91 5.32 13.82
CA GLY A 415 -26.48 5.05 13.82
C GLY A 415 -26.19 3.59 14.09
N GLY A 416 -25.09 3.07 13.54
CA GLY A 416 -24.64 1.69 13.72
C GLY A 416 -23.11 1.63 13.83
N ILE A 417 -22.64 0.63 14.56
CA ILE A 417 -21.22 0.31 14.73
C ILE A 417 -20.97 -1.05 14.09
#